data_926e89e1ee5d0f354205c40b58a7e92d
#
_entry.id   926e89e1ee5d0f354205c40b58a7e92d
#
_cell.length_a   1.000
_cell.length_b   1.000
_cell.length_c   1.000
_cell.angle_alpha   90.00
_cell.angle_beta   90.00
_cell.angle_gamma   90.00
#
_symmetry.space_group_name_H-M   'P 1'
#
loop_
_entity.id
_entity.type
_entity.pdbx_description
1 polymer ?
#
loop_
_entity_poly.entity_id
_entity_poly.type
_entity_poly.pdbx_seq_one_letter_code
_entity_poly.pdbx_strand_id
1 'polypeptide(L)'
;MRIKWLCVVCLMSIFWNTPAFSMPAFPGDISYIQPDGTIVKYKLKGDEHFHWMESLDGHVLKRSDNGYLVYAEAVDDQVVASSVPYTGNDHRASSRVRLLDRRGLMKMQQATNPSLQLASTFPRPGNASC
;
A
#
# COMPACT_ATOMS: atom_id res chain seq x y z
N MET A 1 30.63 -37.24 33.46
CA MET A 1 30.89 -35.89 32.90
C MET A 1 30.33 -35.65 31.48
N ARG A 2 29.96 -36.66 30.71
CA ARG A 2 29.43 -36.50 29.35
C ARG A 2 27.95 -36.09 29.28
N ILE A 3 27.18 -36.42 30.31
CA ILE A 3 25.72 -36.11 30.37
C ILE A 3 25.45 -34.61 30.60
N LYS A 4 26.32 -33.92 31.33
CA LYS A 4 26.17 -32.50 31.61
C LYS A 4 26.33 -31.62 30.36
N TRP A 5 27.19 -32.03 29.41
CA TRP A 5 27.40 -31.35 28.17
C TRP A 5 26.23 -31.54 27.17
N LEU A 6 25.61 -32.72 27.17
CA LEU A 6 24.41 -33.00 26.38
C LEU A 6 23.22 -32.14 26.79
N CYS A 7 23.03 -31.93 28.11
CA CYS A 7 21.95 -31.06 28.61
C CYS A 7 22.15 -29.57 28.22
N VAL A 8 23.39 -29.11 28.22
CA VAL A 8 23.70 -27.72 27.82
C VAL A 8 23.45 -27.47 26.31
N VAL A 9 23.79 -28.46 25.48
CA VAL A 9 23.52 -28.37 24.03
C VAL A 9 22.03 -28.45 23.73
N CYS A 10 21.26 -29.29 24.45
CA CYS A 10 19.80 -29.31 24.32
C CYS A 10 19.11 -28.03 24.78
N LEU A 11 19.60 -27.38 25.83
CA LEU A 11 19.08 -26.11 26.31
C LEU A 11 19.35 -24.97 25.35
N MET A 12 20.48 -24.96 24.63
CA MET A 12 20.81 -23.95 23.62
C MET A 12 19.99 -24.06 22.34
N SER A 13 19.53 -25.26 21.98
CA SER A 13 18.71 -25.44 20.77
C SER A 13 17.25 -24.97 20.92
N ILE A 14 16.77 -24.73 22.15
CA ILE A 14 15.40 -24.26 22.40
C ILE A 14 15.26 -22.75 22.14
N PHE A 15 16.36 -22.00 22.17
CA PHE A 15 16.33 -20.55 21.97
C PHE A 15 16.26 -20.07 20.52
N TRP A 16 16.35 -20.98 19.53
CA TRP A 16 16.39 -20.62 18.11
C TRP A 16 15.06 -20.72 17.37
N ASN A 17 13.98 -21.04 18.08
CA ASN A 17 12.63 -21.03 17.53
C ASN A 17 11.88 -19.76 17.94
N THR A 18 12.35 -18.61 17.49
CA THR A 18 11.51 -17.39 17.52
C THR A 18 10.60 -17.44 16.30
N PRO A 19 9.27 -17.60 16.49
CA PRO A 19 8.36 -17.41 15.38
C PRO A 19 8.50 -15.95 14.91
N ALA A 20 8.96 -15.75 13.70
CA ALA A 20 8.88 -14.46 13.05
C ALA A 20 7.40 -14.20 12.77
N PHE A 21 6.72 -13.51 13.69
CA PHE A 21 5.42 -12.94 13.39
C PHE A 21 5.63 -11.82 12.36
N SER A 22 5.41 -12.13 11.10
CA SER A 22 5.17 -11.08 10.13
C SER A 22 3.85 -10.42 10.52
N MET A 23 3.92 -9.19 11.03
CA MET A 23 2.73 -8.39 11.27
C MET A 23 2.01 -8.21 9.92
N PRO A 24 0.78 -8.71 9.76
CA PRO A 24 0.00 -8.36 8.60
C PRO A 24 -0.20 -6.84 8.61
N ALA A 25 -0.08 -6.21 7.44
CA ALA A 25 -0.41 -4.80 7.28
C ALA A 25 -1.78 -4.54 7.93
N PHE A 26 -1.84 -3.58 8.84
CA PHE A 26 -3.01 -3.30 9.66
C PHE A 26 -4.23 -3.09 8.73
N PRO A 27 -5.22 -4.00 8.72
CA PRO A 27 -6.33 -3.93 7.76
C PRO A 27 -7.40 -2.92 8.17
N GLY A 28 -7.10 -2.03 9.12
CA GLY A 28 -8.05 -1.08 9.70
C GLY A 28 -8.01 0.31 9.08
N ASP A 29 -9.06 1.07 9.35
CA ASP A 29 -9.12 2.48 9.03
C ASP A 29 -8.16 3.26 9.94
N ILE A 30 -7.32 4.10 9.34
CA ILE A 30 -6.39 4.96 10.05
C ILE A 30 -7.03 6.33 10.18
N SER A 31 -7.10 6.84 11.41
CA SER A 31 -7.58 8.19 11.66
C SER A 31 -6.41 9.18 11.58
N TYR A 32 -6.60 10.25 10.84
CA TYR A 32 -5.63 11.32 10.67
C TYR A 32 -6.24 12.65 11.06
N ILE A 33 -5.55 13.41 11.89
CA ILE A 33 -5.94 14.77 12.28
C ILE A 33 -5.27 15.74 11.33
N GLN A 34 -6.04 16.47 10.58
CA GLN A 34 -5.57 17.50 9.66
C GLN A 34 -5.13 18.77 10.43
N PRO A 35 -4.35 19.66 9.81
CA PRO A 35 -3.88 20.89 10.46
C PRO A 35 -5.00 21.81 10.98
N ASP A 36 -6.19 21.75 10.41
CA ASP A 36 -7.39 22.47 10.85
C ASP A 36 -8.17 21.77 11.99
N GLY A 37 -7.67 20.62 12.47
CA GLY A 37 -8.32 19.80 13.51
C GLY A 37 -9.36 18.82 12.97
N THR A 38 -9.63 18.78 11.68
CA THR A 38 -10.57 17.83 11.07
C THR A 38 -10.01 16.41 11.15
N ILE A 39 -10.79 15.46 11.62
CA ILE A 39 -10.41 14.05 11.66
C ILE A 39 -10.95 13.35 10.42
N VAL A 40 -10.06 12.81 9.62
CA VAL A 40 -10.40 12.02 8.44
C VAL A 40 -9.91 10.59 8.59
N LYS A 41 -10.58 9.66 7.92
CA LYS A 41 -10.20 8.24 7.92
C LYS A 41 -9.73 7.83 6.54
N TYR A 42 -8.67 7.06 6.50
CA TYR A 42 -8.14 6.48 5.27
C TYR A 42 -7.65 5.06 5.51
N LYS A 43 -7.42 4.33 4.45
CA LYS A 43 -6.82 2.99 4.46
C LYS A 43 -5.43 3.04 3.85
N LEU A 44 -4.49 2.33 4.45
CA LEU A 44 -3.21 2.08 3.82
C LEU A 44 -3.32 0.79 3.01
N LYS A 45 -3.00 0.87 1.73
CA LYS A 45 -3.05 -0.23 0.78
C LYS A 45 -1.68 -0.46 0.16
N GLY A 46 -1.47 -1.67 -0.33
CA GLY A 46 -0.23 -2.06 -0.98
C GLY A 46 0.56 -3.09 -0.18
N ASP A 47 1.82 -3.25 -0.56
CA ASP A 47 2.77 -4.17 0.03
C ASP A 47 4.07 -3.45 0.44
N GLU A 48 5.09 -4.20 0.80
CA GLU A 48 6.39 -3.66 1.21
C GLU A 48 7.14 -2.90 0.11
N HIS A 49 6.80 -3.15 -1.16
CA HIS A 49 7.45 -2.50 -2.31
C HIS A 49 6.70 -1.27 -2.80
N PHE A 50 5.38 -1.26 -2.63
CA PHE A 50 4.54 -0.16 -3.06
C PHE A 50 3.29 -0.03 -2.21
N HIS A 51 3.12 1.12 -1.57
CA HIS A 51 1.97 1.42 -0.74
C HIS A 51 1.41 2.81 -1.06
N TRP A 52 0.10 2.97 -0.86
CA TRP A 52 -0.61 4.24 -1.04
C TRP A 52 -1.70 4.41 0.00
N MET A 53 -2.09 5.64 0.21
CA MET A 53 -3.25 5.98 1.02
C MET A 53 -4.49 5.99 0.15
N GLU A 54 -5.56 5.38 0.63
CA GLU A 54 -6.84 5.27 -0.08
C GLU A 54 -7.96 5.80 0.82
N SER A 55 -8.83 6.64 0.25
CA SER A 55 -10.04 7.09 0.94
C SER A 55 -11.01 5.93 1.14
N LEU A 56 -12.01 6.10 1.99
CA LEU A 56 -13.06 5.09 2.18
C LEU A 56 -13.86 4.84 0.90
N ASP A 57 -13.90 5.82 0.00
CA ASP A 57 -14.58 5.75 -1.30
C ASP A 57 -13.70 5.15 -2.42
N GLY A 58 -12.46 4.74 -2.12
CA GLY A 58 -11.56 4.07 -3.07
C GLY A 58 -10.68 5.00 -3.92
N HIS A 59 -10.58 6.27 -3.57
CA HIS A 59 -9.71 7.23 -4.25
C HIS A 59 -8.32 7.27 -3.63
N VAL A 60 -7.31 7.46 -4.45
CA VAL A 60 -5.94 7.61 -3.98
C VAL A 60 -5.76 8.97 -3.32
N LEU A 61 -5.16 8.95 -2.15
CA LEU A 61 -4.84 10.16 -1.39
C LEU A 61 -3.33 10.39 -1.37
N LYS A 62 -2.97 11.66 -1.28
CA LYS A 62 -1.60 12.10 -1.09
C LYS A 62 -1.54 13.15 0.02
N ARG A 63 -0.41 13.26 0.67
CA ARG A 63 -0.19 14.33 1.64
C ARG A 63 0.35 15.55 0.90
N SER A 64 -0.28 16.71 1.09
CA SER A 64 0.22 17.98 0.58
C SER A 64 1.34 18.53 1.49
N ASP A 65 2.11 19.49 0.99
CA ASP A 65 3.19 20.13 1.74
C ASP A 65 2.68 20.85 3.00
N ASN A 66 1.43 21.27 3.00
CA ASN A 66 0.76 21.89 4.15
C ASN A 66 0.25 20.88 5.19
N GLY A 67 0.49 19.58 4.99
CA GLY A 67 0.08 18.53 5.91
C GLY A 67 -1.36 18.05 5.76
N TYR A 68 -2.13 18.55 4.81
CA TYR A 68 -3.46 18.05 4.51
C TYR A 68 -3.42 16.77 3.68
N LEU A 69 -4.36 15.87 3.94
CA LEU A 69 -4.65 14.79 3.00
C LEU A 69 -5.51 15.37 1.87
N VAL A 70 -5.04 15.21 0.66
CA VAL A 70 -5.70 15.68 -0.56
C VAL A 70 -5.89 14.51 -1.52
N TYR A 71 -6.82 14.65 -2.44
CA TYR A 71 -6.96 13.66 -3.50
C TYR A 71 -5.73 13.70 -4.42
N ALA A 72 -5.35 12.54 -4.94
CA ALA A 72 -4.28 12.43 -5.92
C ALA A 72 -4.83 12.56 -7.33
N GLU A 73 -4.08 13.23 -8.20
CA GLU A 73 -4.33 13.36 -9.62
C GLU A 73 -3.21 12.73 -10.44
N ALA A 74 -3.54 12.30 -11.64
CA ALA A 74 -2.56 11.88 -12.63
C ALA A 74 -2.26 13.05 -13.57
N VAL A 75 -1.02 13.53 -13.54
CA VAL A 75 -0.51 14.57 -14.43
C VAL A 75 0.79 14.06 -15.06
N ASP A 76 0.86 14.01 -16.37
CA ASP A 76 2.05 13.56 -17.12
C ASP A 76 2.62 12.23 -16.64
N ASP A 77 1.74 11.23 -16.45
CA ASP A 77 2.06 9.92 -15.89
C ASP A 77 2.69 9.92 -14.47
N GLN A 78 2.52 11.02 -13.76
CA GLN A 78 2.94 11.15 -12.36
C GLN A 78 1.74 11.34 -11.45
N VAL A 79 1.84 10.79 -10.24
CA VAL A 79 0.85 10.99 -9.18
C VAL A 79 1.18 12.24 -8.40
N VAL A 80 0.37 13.26 -8.55
CA VAL A 80 0.55 14.55 -7.86
C VAL A 80 -0.56 14.79 -6.84
N ALA A 81 -0.29 15.64 -5.87
CA ALA A 81 -1.30 16.10 -4.92
C ALA A 81 -2.19 17.14 -5.60
N SER A 82 -3.51 16.93 -5.57
CA SER A 82 -4.46 17.92 -6.07
C SER A 82 -4.64 19.08 -5.09
N SER A 83 -5.32 20.13 -5.52
CA SER A 83 -5.72 21.22 -4.65
C SER A 83 -6.97 20.95 -3.82
N VAL A 84 -7.58 19.77 -3.97
CA VAL A 84 -8.84 19.41 -3.30
C VAL A 84 -8.55 18.62 -2.02
N PRO A 85 -8.83 19.19 -0.84
CA PRO A 85 -8.63 18.50 0.43
C PRO A 85 -9.62 17.34 0.58
N TYR A 86 -9.16 16.26 1.21
CA TYR A 86 -10.02 15.14 1.58
C TYR A 86 -10.69 15.45 2.92
N THR A 87 -12.02 15.51 2.93
CA THR A 87 -12.82 15.82 4.14
C THR A 87 -13.55 14.59 4.71
N GLY A 88 -13.34 13.43 4.11
CA GLY A 88 -13.91 12.17 4.62
C GLY A 88 -15.26 11.76 4.03
N ASN A 89 -16.03 12.68 3.43
CA ASN A 89 -17.39 12.42 2.92
C ASN A 89 -17.75 13.20 1.64
N ASP A 90 -16.76 13.59 0.84
CA ASP A 90 -17.02 14.45 -0.29
C ASP A 90 -17.35 13.70 -1.59
N HIS A 91 -18.60 13.28 -1.72
CA HIS A 91 -19.17 12.93 -3.03
C HIS A 91 -19.12 14.09 -4.05
N ARG A 92 -18.88 15.33 -3.59
CA ARG A 92 -18.80 16.54 -4.42
C ARG A 92 -17.42 16.81 -5.00
N ALA A 93 -16.36 16.28 -4.42
CA ALA A 93 -15.00 16.49 -4.92
C ALA A 93 -14.77 15.76 -6.25
N SER A 94 -15.47 14.65 -6.46
CA SER A 94 -15.36 13.81 -7.66
C SER A 94 -15.71 14.49 -8.99
N SER A 95 -16.51 15.56 -8.95
CA SER A 95 -16.97 16.23 -10.19
C SER A 95 -16.03 17.32 -10.72
N ARG A 96 -15.08 17.78 -9.91
CA ARG A 96 -14.22 18.92 -10.26
C ARG A 96 -12.81 18.54 -10.67
N VAL A 97 -12.37 17.36 -10.30
CA VAL A 97 -10.99 16.90 -10.48
C VAL A 97 -11.01 15.48 -11.02
N ARG A 98 -10.10 15.16 -11.94
CA ARG A 98 -9.89 13.79 -12.42
C ARG A 98 -9.20 12.99 -11.32
N LEU A 99 -9.99 12.56 -10.33
CA LEU A 99 -9.49 11.80 -9.20
C LEU A 99 -8.87 10.48 -9.68
N LEU A 100 -7.69 10.21 -9.16
CA LEU A 100 -6.99 8.97 -9.41
C LEU A 100 -7.64 7.86 -8.57
N ASP A 101 -8.19 6.86 -9.22
CA ASP A 101 -8.65 5.64 -8.58
C ASP A 101 -7.53 4.58 -8.53
N ARG A 102 -7.77 3.52 -7.78
CA ARG A 102 -6.85 2.39 -7.67
C ARG A 102 -6.43 1.81 -9.02
N ARG A 103 -7.35 1.75 -9.98
CA ARG A 103 -7.07 1.19 -11.33
C ARG A 103 -6.13 2.09 -12.12
N GLY A 104 -6.33 3.38 -12.03
CA GLY A 104 -5.45 4.38 -12.65
C GLY A 104 -4.04 4.31 -12.09
N LEU A 105 -3.92 4.24 -10.76
CA LEU A 105 -2.63 4.12 -10.08
C LEU A 105 -1.87 2.86 -10.51
N MET A 106 -2.54 1.70 -10.56
CA MET A 106 -1.92 0.44 -10.99
C MET A 106 -1.44 0.49 -12.44
N LYS A 107 -2.20 1.12 -13.34
CA LYS A 107 -1.79 1.29 -14.75
C LYS A 107 -0.55 2.16 -14.86
N MET A 108 -0.48 3.25 -14.12
CA MET A 108 0.68 4.15 -14.11
C MET A 108 1.92 3.44 -13.58
N GLN A 109 1.79 2.67 -12.51
CA GLN A 109 2.90 1.91 -11.95
C GLN A 109 3.42 0.84 -12.92
N GLN A 110 2.53 0.14 -13.63
CA GLN A 110 2.93 -0.81 -14.67
C GLN A 110 3.68 -0.12 -15.83
N ALA A 111 3.27 1.09 -16.20
CA ALA A 111 3.96 1.85 -17.23
C ALA A 111 5.35 2.31 -16.81
N THR A 112 5.54 2.62 -15.52
CA THR A 112 6.83 3.11 -14.99
C THR A 112 7.80 1.97 -14.66
N ASN A 113 7.32 0.75 -14.46
CA ASN A 113 8.15 -0.39 -14.06
C ASN A 113 8.26 -1.43 -15.20
N PRO A 114 9.35 -1.38 -16.01
CA PRO A 114 9.52 -2.26 -17.18
C PRO A 114 9.63 -3.73 -16.82
N SER A 115 10.02 -4.07 -15.59
CA SER A 115 10.09 -5.46 -15.14
C SER A 115 8.72 -6.13 -14.99
N LEU A 116 7.67 -5.36 -14.72
CA LEU A 116 6.29 -5.86 -14.68
C LEU A 116 5.69 -6.05 -16.08
N GLN A 117 6.17 -5.31 -17.08
CA GLN A 117 5.76 -5.50 -18.46
C GLN A 117 6.28 -6.80 -19.05
N LEU A 118 7.50 -7.22 -18.68
CA LEU A 118 8.07 -8.50 -19.13
C LEU A 118 7.27 -9.70 -18.62
N ALA A 119 6.70 -9.63 -17.42
CA ALA A 119 5.88 -10.71 -16.86
C ALA A 119 4.55 -10.91 -17.60
N SER A 120 4.01 -9.87 -18.26
CA SER A 120 2.78 -9.95 -19.06
C SER A 120 3.01 -10.44 -20.48
N THR A 121 4.25 -10.45 -20.96
CA THR A 121 4.61 -10.83 -22.33
C THR A 121 4.95 -12.31 -22.46
N PHE A 122 5.13 -13.03 -21.35
CA PHE A 122 5.31 -14.48 -21.40
C PHE A 122 3.96 -15.16 -21.61
N PRO A 123 3.77 -15.89 -22.73
CA PRO A 123 2.59 -16.72 -22.90
C PRO A 123 2.56 -17.75 -21.77
N ARG A 124 1.41 -17.88 -21.10
CA ARG A 124 1.21 -18.94 -20.11
C ARG A 124 1.53 -20.28 -20.74
N PRO A 125 2.44 -21.07 -20.17
CA PRO A 125 2.61 -22.45 -20.62
C PRO A 125 1.37 -23.22 -20.16
N GLY A 126 0.52 -23.58 -21.07
CA GLY A 126 -0.59 -24.46 -20.75
C GLY A 126 -1.89 -24.14 -21.46
N ASN A 127 -1.87 -24.23 -22.77
CA ASN A 127 -2.99 -24.76 -23.57
C ASN A 127 -2.42 -25.24 -24.91
N ALA A 128 -1.58 -26.25 -24.85
CA ALA A 128 -1.46 -27.15 -25.96
C ALA A 128 -2.59 -28.16 -25.83
N SER A 129 -3.78 -27.81 -26.35
CA SER A 129 -4.79 -28.82 -26.68
C SER A 129 -4.29 -29.58 -27.90
N CYS A 130 -3.97 -30.82 -27.67
CA CYS A 130 -3.89 -31.81 -28.74
C CYS A 130 -5.26 -31.95 -29.43
#